data_06e1cfbaae522a6fdf866ec8b1483291
#
_entry.id   06e1cfbaae522a6fdf866ec8b1483291
#
_cell.length_a   1.000
_cell.length_b   1.000
_cell.length_c   1.000
_cell.angle_alpha   90.00
_cell.angle_beta   90.00
_cell.angle_gamma   90.00
#
_symmetry.space_group_name_H-M   'P 1'
#
loop_
_entity.id
_entity.type
_entity.pdbx_description
1 polymer ?
#
loop_
_entity_poly.entity_id
_entity_poly.type
_entity_poly.pdbx_seq_one_letter_code
_entity_poly.pdbx_strand_id
1 'polypeptide(L)'
;MDLKGEGCHFWQRICFTLSGMKVLLVEDDTLLGQSVKEYLELNGLKVKWLSDDLDVEPTLLCEDFDVIVLDLILPHGRGEDLLRRLRGKGVDTPVLVLTAKKSLQDKEICFGNGADDFLCKPFAPKELLLRLKALARRRGGRQVVEVGDLKVDLEAEVVYRGGQEVKLSPKAWALLSLLVRHRGEVVSKERILNYVWGEDPVGDEIVRVYIKELRKILPPDAIETYKGRGYRLR
;
A
#
# COMPACT_ATOMS: atom_id res chain seq x y z
N MET A 1 -23.88 -22.27 -15.76
CA MET A 1 -22.85 -22.31 -14.70
C MET A 1 -21.90 -21.16 -14.99
N ASP A 2 -22.24 -19.98 -14.43
CA ASP A 2 -21.56 -18.71 -14.74
C ASP A 2 -20.41 -18.45 -13.78
N LEU A 3 -19.18 -18.61 -14.26
CA LEU A 3 -17.92 -18.30 -13.55
C LEU A 3 -17.44 -16.85 -13.80
N LYS A 4 -18.34 -15.91 -14.12
CA LYS A 4 -17.98 -14.54 -14.52
C LYS A 4 -18.08 -13.46 -13.42
N GLY A 5 -18.53 -13.80 -12.20
CA GLY A 5 -18.81 -12.79 -11.16
C GLY A 5 -17.68 -12.53 -10.14
N GLU A 6 -16.79 -13.49 -9.88
CA GLU A 6 -15.89 -13.39 -8.72
C GLU A 6 -14.54 -12.72 -9.03
N GLY A 7 -14.13 -12.68 -10.29
CA GLY A 7 -12.82 -12.12 -10.68
C GLY A 7 -12.72 -10.60 -10.60
N CYS A 8 -13.83 -9.88 -10.84
CA CYS A 8 -13.80 -8.41 -10.92
C CYS A 8 -13.70 -7.75 -9.53
N HIS A 9 -14.37 -8.29 -8.52
CA HIS A 9 -14.31 -7.77 -7.15
C HIS A 9 -12.95 -7.99 -6.47
N PHE A 10 -12.28 -9.09 -6.77
CA PHE A 10 -10.95 -9.37 -6.24
C PHE A 10 -9.90 -8.37 -6.76
N TRP A 11 -9.98 -7.96 -8.04
CA TRP A 11 -9.07 -7.00 -8.64
C TRP A 11 -9.29 -5.56 -8.18
N GLN A 12 -10.53 -5.14 -7.95
CA GLN A 12 -10.84 -3.83 -7.39
C GLN A 12 -10.36 -3.68 -5.96
N ARG A 13 -10.42 -4.76 -5.14
CA ARG A 13 -9.88 -4.78 -3.76
C ARG A 13 -8.36 -4.64 -3.73
N ILE A 14 -7.65 -5.20 -4.71
CA ILE A 14 -6.17 -5.17 -4.78
C ILE A 14 -5.66 -3.78 -5.21
N CYS A 15 -6.38 -3.07 -6.08
CA CYS A 15 -5.97 -1.73 -6.55
C CYS A 15 -5.98 -0.66 -5.45
N PHE A 16 -6.82 -0.79 -4.43
CA PHE A 16 -7.03 0.27 -3.45
C PHE A 16 -6.01 0.31 -2.30
N THR A 17 -5.37 -0.82 -1.99
CA THR A 17 -4.30 -0.89 -0.97
C THR A 17 -3.02 -0.17 -1.39
N LEU A 18 -2.91 0.24 -2.66
CA LEU A 18 -1.71 0.85 -3.23
C LEU A 18 -1.87 2.34 -3.55
N SER A 19 -3.07 2.90 -3.48
CA SER A 19 -3.30 4.31 -3.78
C SER A 19 -2.50 5.18 -2.81
N GLY A 20 -1.34 5.64 -3.29
CA GLY A 20 -0.46 6.52 -2.54
C GLY A 20 0.84 5.90 -2.02
N MET A 21 1.07 4.57 -2.14
CA MET A 21 2.35 3.96 -1.78
C MET A 21 3.50 4.61 -2.57
N LYS A 22 4.48 5.14 -1.86
CA LYS A 22 5.65 5.79 -2.45
C LYS A 22 6.79 4.79 -2.63
N VAL A 23 7.24 4.62 -3.86
CA VAL A 23 8.35 3.74 -4.22
C VAL A 23 9.52 4.58 -4.74
N LEU A 24 10.71 4.35 -4.18
CA LEU A 24 11.96 4.82 -4.77
C LEU A 24 12.50 3.70 -5.66
N LEU A 25 12.58 3.96 -6.97
CA LEU A 25 13.18 3.05 -7.96
C LEU A 25 14.58 3.56 -8.30
N VAL A 26 15.60 2.72 -8.12
CA VAL A 26 16.99 3.00 -8.48
C VAL A 26 17.39 1.99 -9.57
N GLU A 27 17.49 2.45 -10.81
CA GLU A 27 17.74 1.63 -12.00
C GLU A 27 18.40 2.52 -13.07
N ASP A 28 19.57 2.16 -13.54
CA ASP A 28 20.34 2.92 -14.54
C ASP A 28 19.92 2.60 -15.99
N ASP A 29 19.36 1.40 -16.24
CA ASP A 29 18.75 1.10 -17.53
C ASP A 29 17.49 1.94 -17.76
N THR A 30 17.61 2.92 -18.66
CA THR A 30 16.54 3.88 -18.92
C THR A 30 15.28 3.25 -19.48
N LEU A 31 15.39 2.18 -20.29
CA LEU A 31 14.23 1.49 -20.86
C LEU A 31 13.51 0.68 -19.80
N LEU A 32 14.25 -0.05 -18.97
CA LEU A 32 13.69 -0.82 -17.87
C LEU A 32 13.09 0.10 -16.80
N GLY A 33 13.84 1.12 -16.37
CA GLY A 33 13.41 2.09 -15.36
C GLY A 33 12.11 2.79 -15.75
N GLN A 34 12.02 3.29 -17.00
CA GLN A 34 10.81 3.92 -17.51
C GLN A 34 9.63 2.94 -17.56
N SER A 35 9.83 1.73 -18.10
CA SER A 35 8.77 0.72 -18.21
C SER A 35 8.25 0.28 -16.84
N VAL A 36 9.14 0.09 -15.87
CA VAL A 36 8.78 -0.25 -14.48
C VAL A 36 8.01 0.88 -13.83
N LYS A 37 8.50 2.12 -13.94
CA LYS A 37 7.83 3.31 -13.41
C LYS A 37 6.40 3.41 -13.94
N GLU A 38 6.23 3.41 -15.26
CA GLU A 38 4.91 3.51 -15.90
C GLU A 38 3.96 2.40 -15.43
N TYR A 39 4.43 1.16 -15.39
CA TYR A 39 3.62 0.04 -14.93
C TYR A 39 3.16 0.21 -13.48
N LEU A 40 4.05 0.65 -12.58
CA LEU A 40 3.72 0.83 -11.17
C LEU A 40 2.78 2.03 -10.97
N GLU A 41 2.98 3.14 -11.71
CA GLU A 41 2.11 4.31 -11.66
C GLU A 41 0.70 4.00 -12.18
N LEU A 42 0.58 3.23 -13.26
CA LEU A 42 -0.71 2.72 -13.76
C LEU A 42 -1.45 1.83 -12.74
N ASN A 43 -0.71 1.22 -11.80
CA ASN A 43 -1.28 0.45 -10.69
C ASN A 43 -1.47 1.26 -9.40
N GLY A 44 -1.42 2.60 -9.47
CA GLY A 44 -1.77 3.52 -8.39
C GLY A 44 -0.64 3.83 -7.40
N LEU A 45 0.61 3.44 -7.67
CA LEU A 45 1.77 3.78 -6.87
C LEU A 45 2.32 5.16 -7.27
N LYS A 46 3.02 5.82 -6.35
CA LYS A 46 3.82 7.01 -6.64
C LYS A 46 5.28 6.59 -6.76
N VAL A 47 5.87 6.75 -7.94
CA VAL A 47 7.24 6.28 -8.19
C VAL A 47 8.17 7.48 -8.41
N LYS A 48 9.20 7.57 -7.57
CA LYS A 48 10.37 8.41 -7.85
C LYS A 48 11.45 7.51 -8.41
N TRP A 49 11.86 7.76 -9.65
CA TRP A 49 12.91 7.00 -10.31
C TRP A 49 14.19 7.82 -10.34
N LEU A 50 15.27 7.18 -9.97
CA LEU A 50 16.65 7.69 -10.04
C LEU A 50 17.46 6.74 -10.93
N SER A 51 18.16 7.31 -11.91
CA SER A 51 19.09 6.58 -12.78
C SER A 51 20.52 6.60 -12.25
N ASP A 52 20.76 7.35 -11.16
CA ASP A 52 22.06 7.53 -10.54
C ASP A 52 22.00 7.20 -9.04
N ASP A 53 22.94 6.36 -8.59
CA ASP A 53 23.04 5.95 -7.19
C ASP A 53 23.52 7.07 -6.25
N LEU A 54 24.17 8.09 -6.76
CA LEU A 54 24.61 9.25 -5.96
C LEU A 54 23.44 10.09 -5.45
N ASP A 55 22.31 10.07 -6.15
CA ASP A 55 21.12 10.82 -5.77
C ASP A 55 20.26 10.12 -4.72
N VAL A 56 20.53 8.85 -4.38
CA VAL A 56 19.70 8.04 -3.46
C VAL A 56 19.75 8.60 -2.04
N GLU A 57 20.93 8.81 -1.49
CA GLU A 57 21.08 9.31 -0.12
C GLU A 57 20.49 10.72 0.06
N PRO A 58 20.77 11.72 -0.82
CA PRO A 58 20.12 13.03 -0.75
C PRO A 58 18.60 12.95 -0.84
N THR A 59 18.08 12.07 -1.69
CA THR A 59 16.64 11.88 -1.85
C THR A 59 16.00 11.34 -0.57
N LEU A 60 16.60 10.35 0.08
CA LEU A 60 16.11 9.76 1.33
C LEU A 60 16.19 10.71 2.53
N LEU A 61 17.03 11.75 2.47
CA LEU A 61 17.05 12.81 3.48
C LEU A 61 15.87 13.79 3.34
N CYS A 62 15.33 13.93 2.13
CA CYS A 62 14.29 14.91 1.82
C CYS A 62 12.88 14.29 1.75
N GLU A 63 12.78 12.99 1.47
CA GLU A 63 11.51 12.33 1.22
C GLU A 63 11.46 10.93 1.83
N ASP A 64 10.29 10.57 2.37
CA ASP A 64 10.00 9.22 2.87
C ASP A 64 9.42 8.33 1.76
N PHE A 65 9.84 7.07 1.75
CA PHE A 65 9.36 6.04 0.84
C PHE A 65 8.91 4.79 1.62
N ASP A 66 7.89 4.11 1.11
CA ASP A 66 7.38 2.88 1.69
C ASP A 66 8.25 1.67 1.35
N VAL A 67 8.83 1.66 0.14
CA VAL A 67 9.75 0.61 -0.35
C VAL A 67 10.77 1.24 -1.29
N ILE A 68 12.01 0.73 -1.25
CA ILE A 68 13.07 1.01 -2.22
C ILE A 68 13.21 -0.21 -3.14
N VAL A 69 13.24 0.02 -4.45
CA VAL A 69 13.63 -0.96 -5.47
C VAL A 69 15.03 -0.59 -5.92
N LEU A 70 15.99 -1.49 -5.77
CA LEU A 70 17.41 -1.21 -5.98
C LEU A 70 18.03 -2.21 -6.95
N ASP A 71 18.54 -1.75 -8.09
CA ASP A 71 19.45 -2.56 -8.88
C ASP A 71 20.80 -2.70 -8.18
N LEU A 72 21.44 -3.86 -8.35
CA LEU A 72 22.78 -4.11 -7.85
C LEU A 72 23.88 -3.62 -8.79
N ILE A 73 23.58 -3.45 -10.07
CA ILE A 73 24.53 -2.93 -11.07
C ILE A 73 24.21 -1.46 -11.25
N LEU A 74 25.06 -0.59 -10.74
CA LEU A 74 24.88 0.85 -10.73
C LEU A 74 26.10 1.55 -11.32
N PRO A 75 25.97 2.79 -11.85
CA PRO A 75 27.05 3.51 -12.51
C PRO A 75 28.29 3.78 -11.65
N HIS A 76 28.07 4.11 -10.36
CA HIS A 76 29.17 4.58 -9.46
C HIS A 76 29.55 3.55 -8.40
N GLY A 77 28.97 2.36 -8.42
CA GLY A 77 29.32 1.33 -7.45
C GLY A 77 28.44 0.10 -7.50
N ARG A 78 28.59 -0.73 -6.48
CA ARG A 78 27.73 -1.89 -6.31
C ARG A 78 26.52 -1.53 -5.44
N GLY A 79 25.33 -1.92 -5.87
CA GLY A 79 24.11 -1.72 -5.08
C GLY A 79 24.18 -2.34 -3.69
N GLU A 80 24.97 -3.43 -3.53
CA GLU A 80 25.21 -4.05 -2.21
C GLU A 80 25.93 -3.09 -1.25
N ASP A 81 26.89 -2.28 -1.74
CA ASP A 81 27.60 -1.31 -0.92
C ASP A 81 26.72 -0.11 -0.57
N LEU A 82 25.90 0.35 -1.50
CA LEU A 82 24.87 1.35 -1.23
C LEU A 82 23.90 0.85 -0.16
N LEU A 83 23.37 -0.35 -0.29
CA LEU A 83 22.47 -0.95 0.68
C LEU A 83 23.09 -1.02 2.08
N ARG A 84 24.35 -1.46 2.18
CA ARG A 84 25.07 -1.51 3.46
C ARG A 84 25.23 -0.11 4.07
N ARG A 85 25.56 0.92 3.25
CA ARG A 85 25.64 2.32 3.72
C ARG A 85 24.28 2.82 4.23
N LEU A 86 23.20 2.55 3.52
CA LEU A 86 21.85 2.94 3.93
C LEU A 86 21.48 2.32 5.28
N ARG A 87 21.72 1.01 5.45
CA ARG A 87 21.48 0.32 6.74
C ARG A 87 22.38 0.86 7.85
N GLY A 88 23.63 1.14 7.57
CA GLY A 88 24.58 1.76 8.53
C GLY A 88 24.16 3.17 8.98
N LYS A 89 23.36 3.88 8.17
CA LYS A 89 22.76 5.19 8.49
C LYS A 89 21.38 5.08 9.15
N GLY A 90 20.91 3.88 9.46
CA GLY A 90 19.61 3.66 10.12
C GLY A 90 18.39 3.77 9.18
N VAL A 91 18.58 3.63 7.86
CA VAL A 91 17.46 3.57 6.93
C VAL A 91 16.78 2.20 7.05
N ASP A 92 15.60 2.17 7.67
CA ASP A 92 14.80 0.95 7.89
C ASP A 92 13.76 0.71 6.77
N THR A 93 13.75 1.55 5.74
CA THR A 93 12.87 1.38 4.59
C THR A 93 13.15 0.03 3.93
N PRO A 94 12.11 -0.83 3.72
CA PRO A 94 12.28 -2.11 3.05
C PRO A 94 12.91 -1.95 1.67
N VAL A 95 13.88 -2.82 1.36
CA VAL A 95 14.59 -2.80 0.09
C VAL A 95 14.34 -4.11 -0.66
N LEU A 96 13.77 -3.99 -1.86
CA LEU A 96 13.69 -5.06 -2.84
C LEU A 96 14.83 -4.89 -3.84
N VAL A 97 15.70 -5.87 -3.88
CA VAL A 97 16.86 -5.88 -4.78
C VAL A 97 16.48 -6.48 -6.13
N LEU A 98 16.79 -5.77 -7.23
CA LEU A 98 16.78 -6.33 -8.58
C LEU A 98 18.18 -6.89 -8.90
N THR A 99 18.25 -8.09 -9.47
CA THR A 99 19.55 -8.70 -9.74
C THR A 99 19.51 -9.62 -10.95
N ALA A 100 20.57 -9.57 -11.78
CA ALA A 100 20.81 -10.57 -12.82
C ALA A 100 21.42 -11.88 -12.27
N LYS A 101 21.90 -11.86 -11.02
CA LYS A 101 22.56 -12.98 -10.37
C LYS A 101 21.53 -14.01 -9.88
N LYS A 102 21.76 -15.29 -10.21
CA LYS A 102 20.84 -16.39 -9.90
C LYS A 102 21.35 -17.36 -8.84
N SER A 103 22.63 -17.23 -8.42
CA SER A 103 23.23 -18.19 -7.48
C SER A 103 22.67 -18.03 -6.06
N LEU A 104 22.63 -19.12 -5.29
CA LEU A 104 22.27 -19.11 -3.89
C LEU A 104 23.21 -18.22 -3.05
N GLN A 105 24.51 -18.26 -3.38
CA GLN A 105 25.51 -17.46 -2.69
C GLN A 105 25.29 -15.95 -2.86
N ASP A 106 24.91 -15.49 -4.07
CA ASP A 106 24.60 -14.08 -4.29
C ASP A 106 23.36 -13.61 -3.51
N LYS A 107 22.39 -14.51 -3.34
CA LYS A 107 21.19 -14.23 -2.53
C LYS A 107 21.52 -14.12 -1.05
N GLU A 108 22.36 -15.01 -0.52
CA GLU A 108 22.82 -14.96 0.88
C GLU A 108 23.58 -13.65 1.16
N ILE A 109 24.41 -13.19 0.22
CA ILE A 109 25.13 -11.91 0.32
C ILE A 109 24.14 -10.73 0.35
N CYS A 110 23.11 -10.74 -0.49
CA CYS A 110 22.09 -9.68 -0.50
C CYS A 110 21.31 -9.59 0.82
N PHE A 111 20.87 -10.72 1.36
CA PHE A 111 20.21 -10.75 2.67
C PHE A 111 21.15 -10.35 3.81
N GLY A 112 22.41 -10.80 3.78
CA GLY A 112 23.43 -10.41 4.76
C GLY A 112 23.75 -8.91 4.77
N ASN A 113 23.54 -8.22 3.65
CA ASN A 113 23.67 -6.77 3.52
C ASN A 113 22.39 -5.99 3.88
N GLY A 114 21.30 -6.66 4.29
CA GLY A 114 20.08 -6.03 4.77
C GLY A 114 19.00 -5.83 3.70
N ALA A 115 19.00 -6.60 2.59
CA ALA A 115 17.87 -6.67 1.69
C ALA A 115 16.69 -7.41 2.34
N ASP A 116 15.47 -6.94 2.09
CA ASP A 116 14.25 -7.55 2.62
C ASP A 116 13.63 -8.58 1.65
N ASP A 117 13.88 -8.42 0.35
CA ASP A 117 13.50 -9.37 -0.72
C ASP A 117 14.38 -9.13 -1.94
N PHE A 118 14.34 -10.07 -2.89
CA PHE A 118 15.05 -9.94 -4.17
C PHE A 118 14.17 -10.45 -5.32
N LEU A 119 14.43 -9.92 -6.53
CA LEU A 119 13.78 -10.31 -7.76
C LEU A 119 14.81 -10.45 -8.88
N CYS A 120 14.88 -11.64 -9.49
CA CYS A 120 15.83 -11.90 -10.56
C CYS A 120 15.36 -11.32 -11.90
N LYS A 121 16.26 -10.63 -12.61
CA LYS A 121 16.08 -10.22 -14.01
C LYS A 121 16.27 -11.42 -14.96
N PRO A 122 15.43 -11.60 -16.02
CA PRO A 122 14.22 -10.84 -16.32
C PRO A 122 13.05 -11.27 -15.42
N PHE A 123 12.17 -10.32 -15.09
CA PHE A 123 11.01 -10.55 -14.24
C PHE A 123 9.69 -10.07 -14.89
N ALA A 124 8.58 -10.63 -14.43
CA ALA A 124 7.27 -10.11 -14.79
C ALA A 124 6.94 -8.87 -13.94
N PRO A 125 6.49 -7.74 -14.54
CA PRO A 125 6.12 -6.54 -13.79
C PRO A 125 5.07 -6.80 -12.70
N LYS A 126 4.18 -7.76 -12.92
CA LYS A 126 3.19 -8.22 -11.94
C LYS A 126 3.84 -8.85 -10.71
N GLU A 127 4.94 -9.60 -10.86
CA GLU A 127 5.67 -10.19 -9.74
C GLU A 127 6.32 -9.10 -8.89
N LEU A 128 6.97 -8.12 -9.52
CA LEU A 128 7.51 -6.96 -8.83
C LEU A 128 6.42 -6.26 -7.99
N LEU A 129 5.28 -5.97 -8.59
CA LEU A 129 4.16 -5.33 -7.90
C LEU A 129 3.68 -6.13 -6.67
N LEU A 130 3.57 -7.46 -6.77
CA LEU A 130 3.15 -8.32 -5.66
C LEU A 130 4.18 -8.32 -4.51
N ARG A 131 5.47 -8.31 -4.83
CA ARG A 131 6.55 -8.26 -3.83
C ARG A 131 6.60 -6.90 -3.13
N LEU A 132 6.45 -5.80 -3.86
CA LEU A 132 6.36 -4.46 -3.28
C LEU A 132 5.19 -4.35 -2.30
N LYS A 133 4.03 -4.92 -2.65
CA LYS A 133 2.87 -5.01 -1.75
C LYS A 133 3.20 -5.77 -0.46
N ALA A 134 3.89 -6.89 -0.57
CA ALA A 134 4.25 -7.71 0.57
C ALA A 134 5.25 -7.00 1.50
N LEU A 135 6.22 -6.26 0.93
CA LEU A 135 7.22 -5.51 1.69
C LEU A 135 6.62 -4.29 2.40
N ALA A 136 5.80 -3.50 1.70
CA ALA A 136 5.13 -2.35 2.30
C ALA A 136 4.25 -2.76 3.50
N ARG A 137 3.60 -3.94 3.43
CA ARG A 137 2.87 -4.52 4.57
C ARG A 137 3.76 -4.77 5.79
N ARG A 138 5.00 -5.24 5.59
CA ARG A 138 5.93 -5.51 6.69
C ARG A 138 6.36 -4.24 7.43
N ARG A 139 6.52 -3.12 6.72
CA ARG A 139 6.90 -1.83 7.32
C ARG A 139 5.74 -1.14 8.04
N GLY A 140 4.57 -1.22 7.44
CA GLY A 140 3.35 -0.70 8.08
C GLY A 140 2.91 -1.61 9.19
N GLY A 141 3.73 -2.02 10.15
CA GLY A 141 3.34 -2.96 11.20
C GLY A 141 1.83 -2.95 11.41
N ARG A 142 1.14 -4.07 11.56
CA ARG A 142 -0.33 -4.21 11.58
C ARG A 142 -1.00 -2.85 11.64
N GLN A 143 -1.57 -2.37 10.53
CA GLN A 143 -2.18 -1.03 10.48
C GLN A 143 -3.47 -1.07 11.31
N VAL A 144 -3.25 -1.22 12.62
CA VAL A 144 -4.32 -1.21 13.63
C VAL A 144 -4.55 0.25 13.99
N VAL A 145 -5.63 0.79 13.47
CA VAL A 145 -6.06 2.15 13.78
C VAL A 145 -7.02 2.09 14.98
N GLU A 146 -6.69 2.80 16.04
CA GLU A 146 -7.59 2.91 17.19
C GLU A 146 -8.65 4.00 16.93
N VAL A 147 -9.92 3.61 17.07
CA VAL A 147 -11.08 4.50 16.99
C VAL A 147 -11.88 4.33 18.29
N GLY A 148 -11.51 5.11 19.30
CA GLY A 148 -12.03 4.94 20.66
C GLY A 148 -11.58 3.61 21.27
N ASP A 149 -12.54 2.75 21.61
CA ASP A 149 -12.31 1.41 22.17
C ASP A 149 -12.14 0.30 21.12
N LEU A 150 -12.26 0.68 19.85
CA LEU A 150 -12.09 -0.25 18.74
C LEU A 150 -10.67 -0.22 18.17
N LYS A 151 -10.17 -1.40 17.83
CA LYS A 151 -8.94 -1.61 17.05
C LYS A 151 -9.33 -2.11 15.68
N VAL A 152 -9.12 -1.28 14.66
CA VAL A 152 -9.41 -1.60 13.26
C VAL A 152 -8.13 -2.07 12.60
N ASP A 153 -8.01 -3.36 12.35
CA ASP A 153 -6.89 -3.94 11.60
C ASP A 153 -7.24 -3.91 10.10
N LEU A 154 -6.67 -2.93 9.39
CA LEU A 154 -6.95 -2.71 7.97
C LEU A 154 -6.35 -3.79 7.07
N GLU A 155 -5.39 -4.56 7.55
CA GLU A 155 -4.78 -5.67 6.80
C GLU A 155 -5.52 -6.98 6.97
N ALA A 156 -5.81 -7.33 8.24
CA ALA A 156 -6.59 -8.53 8.54
C ALA A 156 -8.08 -8.37 8.17
N GLU A 157 -8.50 -7.14 7.83
CA GLU A 157 -9.91 -6.78 7.57
C GLU A 157 -10.83 -7.11 8.76
N VAL A 158 -10.34 -6.90 9.99
CA VAL A 158 -11.04 -7.25 11.22
C VAL A 158 -11.10 -6.07 12.17
N VAL A 159 -12.19 -5.97 12.92
CA VAL A 159 -12.36 -4.99 14.01
C VAL A 159 -12.39 -5.74 15.33
N TYR A 160 -11.66 -5.23 16.32
CA TYR A 160 -11.68 -5.77 17.68
C TYR A 160 -12.18 -4.73 18.67
N ARG A 161 -12.93 -5.18 19.68
CA ARG A 161 -13.29 -4.43 20.87
C ARG A 161 -12.96 -5.27 22.10
N GLY A 162 -12.09 -4.76 22.98
CA GLY A 162 -11.67 -5.50 24.17
C GLY A 162 -11.07 -6.87 23.88
N GLY A 163 -10.44 -7.05 22.72
CA GLY A 163 -9.86 -8.33 22.27
C GLY A 163 -10.85 -9.30 21.60
N GLN A 164 -12.14 -8.95 21.53
CA GLN A 164 -13.15 -9.74 20.82
C GLN A 164 -13.40 -9.18 19.42
N GLU A 165 -13.56 -10.07 18.43
CA GLU A 165 -13.86 -9.70 17.06
C GLU A 165 -15.29 -9.15 16.94
N VAL A 166 -15.42 -7.97 16.33
CA VAL A 166 -16.69 -7.35 15.96
C VAL A 166 -16.98 -7.67 14.50
N LYS A 167 -17.97 -8.53 14.25
CA LYS A 167 -18.35 -8.92 12.90
C LYS A 167 -19.07 -7.79 12.18
N LEU A 168 -18.58 -7.45 10.99
CA LEU A 168 -19.18 -6.49 10.07
C LEU A 168 -19.60 -7.17 8.78
N SER A 169 -20.66 -6.66 8.15
CA SER A 169 -20.96 -7.04 6.77
C SER A 169 -19.86 -6.53 5.83
N PRO A 170 -19.62 -7.17 4.67
CA PRO A 170 -18.59 -6.72 3.73
C PRO A 170 -18.72 -5.24 3.31
N LYS A 171 -19.95 -4.75 3.14
CA LYS A 171 -20.23 -3.35 2.79
C LYS A 171 -19.98 -2.40 3.97
N ALA A 172 -20.32 -2.81 5.21
CA ALA A 172 -20.02 -2.05 6.43
C ALA A 172 -18.51 -1.96 6.67
N TRP A 173 -17.79 -3.08 6.45
CA TRP A 173 -16.32 -3.10 6.50
C TRP A 173 -15.72 -2.15 5.46
N ALA A 174 -16.15 -2.23 4.18
CA ALA A 174 -15.66 -1.36 3.12
C ALA A 174 -15.86 0.13 3.43
N LEU A 175 -17.04 0.49 3.99
CA LEU A 175 -17.29 1.87 4.41
C LEU A 175 -16.41 2.29 5.58
N LEU A 176 -16.26 1.45 6.60
CA LEU A 176 -15.39 1.75 7.76
C LEU A 176 -13.94 1.93 7.32
N SER A 177 -13.41 1.00 6.52
CA SER A 177 -12.03 1.06 6.04
C SER A 177 -11.76 2.32 5.20
N LEU A 178 -12.71 2.75 4.37
CA LEU A 178 -12.62 4.01 3.63
C LEU A 178 -12.54 5.21 4.56
N LEU A 179 -13.41 5.29 5.56
CA LEU A 179 -13.43 6.40 6.51
C LEU A 179 -12.17 6.44 7.38
N VAL A 180 -11.67 5.27 7.80
CA VAL A 180 -10.41 5.16 8.58
C VAL A 180 -9.21 5.61 7.78
N ARG A 181 -9.11 5.24 6.50
CA ARG A 181 -8.03 5.67 5.60
C ARG A 181 -8.03 7.18 5.32
N HIS A 182 -9.21 7.81 5.40
CA HIS A 182 -9.41 9.25 5.22
C HIS A 182 -9.78 9.94 6.53
N ARG A 183 -9.22 9.45 7.65
CA ARG A 183 -9.48 10.02 8.97
C ARG A 183 -9.16 11.51 9.00
N GLY A 184 -10.09 12.32 9.52
CA GLY A 184 -9.97 13.77 9.55
C GLY A 184 -10.44 14.49 8.28
N GLU A 185 -10.65 13.78 7.17
CA GLU A 185 -11.14 14.33 5.91
C GLU A 185 -12.64 14.08 5.72
N VAL A 186 -13.31 14.98 4.98
CA VAL A 186 -14.71 14.76 4.58
C VAL A 186 -14.73 13.90 3.33
N VAL A 187 -15.21 12.66 3.45
CA VAL A 187 -15.42 11.75 2.32
C VAL A 187 -16.80 12.00 1.72
N SER A 188 -16.85 12.36 0.44
CA SER A 188 -18.12 12.66 -0.24
C SER A 188 -18.98 11.41 -0.39
N LYS A 189 -20.31 11.61 -0.51
CA LYS A 189 -21.25 10.49 -0.72
C LYS A 189 -20.97 9.75 -2.03
N GLU A 190 -20.66 10.48 -3.10
CA GLU A 190 -20.30 9.91 -4.39
C GLU A 190 -19.07 9.01 -4.28
N ARG A 191 -18.04 9.48 -3.56
CA ARG A 191 -16.84 8.66 -3.30
C ARG A 191 -17.17 7.41 -2.50
N ILE A 192 -18.04 7.52 -1.49
CA ILE A 192 -18.52 6.37 -0.70
C ILE A 192 -19.27 5.39 -1.57
N LEU A 193 -20.23 5.88 -2.40
CA LEU A 193 -21.01 5.03 -3.30
C LEU A 193 -20.10 4.28 -4.27
N ASN A 194 -19.24 4.99 -4.97
CA ASN A 194 -18.31 4.40 -5.93
C ASN A 194 -17.38 3.38 -5.28
N TYR A 195 -16.89 3.66 -4.05
CA TYR A 195 -16.00 2.76 -3.35
C TYR A 195 -16.66 1.48 -2.84
N VAL A 196 -17.85 1.62 -2.23
CA VAL A 196 -18.52 0.51 -1.53
C VAL A 196 -19.42 -0.29 -2.46
N TRP A 197 -20.06 0.35 -3.44
CA TRP A 197 -21.07 -0.27 -4.33
C TRP A 197 -20.61 -0.34 -5.79
N GLY A 198 -19.64 0.49 -6.21
CA GLY A 198 -19.16 0.51 -7.61
C GLY A 198 -20.26 0.90 -8.57
N GLU A 199 -20.55 0.03 -9.52
CA GLU A 199 -21.59 0.23 -10.56
C GLU A 199 -22.99 -0.26 -10.12
N ASP A 200 -23.13 -0.80 -8.90
CA ASP A 200 -24.43 -1.22 -8.40
C ASP A 200 -25.39 0.00 -8.37
N PRO A 201 -26.60 -0.07 -8.97
CA PRO A 201 -27.51 1.05 -9.01
C PRO A 201 -28.19 1.25 -7.64
N VAL A 202 -27.51 1.93 -6.72
CA VAL A 202 -28.00 2.22 -5.38
C VAL A 202 -28.10 3.73 -5.15
N GLY A 203 -29.12 4.17 -4.43
CA GLY A 203 -29.31 5.58 -4.08
C GLY A 203 -28.53 5.99 -2.82
N ASP A 204 -28.45 7.31 -2.62
CA ASP A 204 -27.76 7.94 -1.47
C ASP A 204 -28.25 7.45 -0.10
N GLU A 205 -29.48 6.96 -0.01
CA GLU A 205 -30.12 6.51 1.23
C GLU A 205 -29.36 5.31 1.82
N ILE A 206 -28.78 4.45 0.96
CA ILE A 206 -28.04 3.27 1.41
C ILE A 206 -26.83 3.67 2.27
N VAL A 207 -26.13 4.75 1.91
CA VAL A 207 -25.00 5.26 2.69
C VAL A 207 -25.44 5.59 4.12
N ARG A 208 -26.62 6.23 4.28
CA ARG A 208 -27.16 6.58 5.61
C ARG A 208 -27.44 5.34 6.46
N VAL A 209 -27.91 4.26 5.85
CA VAL A 209 -28.17 2.98 6.53
C VAL A 209 -26.88 2.43 7.11
N TYR A 210 -25.83 2.34 6.31
CA TYR A 210 -24.53 1.82 6.74
C TYR A 210 -23.79 2.75 7.72
N ILE A 211 -23.92 4.06 7.57
CA ILE A 211 -23.43 5.02 8.58
C ILE A 211 -24.14 4.81 9.93
N LYS A 212 -25.47 4.58 9.91
CA LYS A 212 -26.23 4.26 11.13
C LYS A 212 -25.77 2.94 11.74
N GLU A 213 -25.45 1.93 10.93
CA GLU A 213 -24.89 0.65 11.37
C GLU A 213 -23.54 0.85 12.04
N LEU A 214 -22.62 1.57 11.39
CA LEU A 214 -21.30 1.87 11.97
C LEU A 214 -21.38 2.68 13.26
N ARG A 215 -22.30 3.61 13.39
CA ARG A 215 -22.50 4.40 14.61
C ARG A 215 -22.95 3.58 15.81
N LYS A 216 -23.52 2.38 15.62
CA LYS A 216 -23.85 1.47 16.73
C LYS A 216 -22.62 0.83 17.35
N ILE A 217 -21.56 0.69 16.57
CA ILE A 217 -20.32 0.03 16.98
C ILE A 217 -19.19 1.02 17.26
N LEU A 218 -19.22 2.20 16.66
CA LEU A 218 -18.23 3.24 16.90
C LEU A 218 -18.58 4.09 18.14
N PRO A 219 -17.58 4.74 18.75
CA PRO A 219 -17.84 5.69 19.82
C PRO A 219 -18.86 6.77 19.42
N PRO A 220 -19.59 7.33 20.37
CA PRO A 220 -20.45 8.49 20.09
C PRO A 220 -19.65 9.58 19.37
N ASP A 221 -20.26 10.21 18.37
CA ASP A 221 -19.66 11.30 17.57
C ASP A 221 -18.39 10.98 16.78
N ALA A 222 -17.98 9.70 16.69
CA ALA A 222 -16.84 9.30 15.86
C ALA A 222 -17.07 9.63 14.38
N ILE A 223 -18.33 9.52 13.88
CA ILE A 223 -18.67 9.91 12.50
C ILE A 223 -19.50 11.16 12.49
N GLU A 224 -18.93 12.24 11.95
CA GLU A 224 -19.62 13.51 11.71
C GLU A 224 -20.32 13.51 10.35
N THR A 225 -21.49 14.18 10.30
CA THR A 225 -22.24 14.38 9.05
C THR A 225 -22.08 15.82 8.57
N TYR A 226 -21.54 15.97 7.37
CA TYR A 226 -21.49 17.24 6.64
C TYR A 226 -22.64 17.26 5.64
N LYS A 227 -23.74 17.98 5.99
CA LYS A 227 -24.95 18.03 5.15
C LYS A 227 -24.62 18.42 3.72
N GLY A 228 -25.09 17.63 2.75
CA GLY A 228 -24.87 17.83 1.32
C GLY A 228 -23.45 17.48 0.83
N ARG A 229 -22.46 17.22 1.72
CA ARG A 229 -21.06 16.99 1.35
C ARG A 229 -20.59 15.56 1.61
N GLY A 230 -20.92 14.96 2.76
CA GLY A 230 -20.45 13.61 3.07
C GLY A 230 -20.26 13.36 4.57
N TYR A 231 -19.30 12.51 4.91
CA TYR A 231 -19.03 12.06 6.27
C TYR A 231 -17.54 12.14 6.59
N ARG A 232 -17.20 12.39 7.85
CA ARG A 232 -15.84 12.43 8.35
C ARG A 232 -15.72 11.53 9.58
N LEU A 233 -14.69 10.70 9.64
CA LEU A 233 -14.27 10.03 10.86
C LEU A 233 -13.26 10.93 11.58
N ARG A 234 -13.48 11.17 12.88
CA ARG A 234 -12.58 11.93 13.75
C ARG A 234 -11.30 11.19 14.09
#